data_21727d162fdc06f8a9b950eb6fe0b038
#
_entry.id   21727d162fdc06f8a9b950eb6fe0b038
#
_cell.length_a   1.000
_cell.length_b   1.000
_cell.length_c   1.000
_cell.angle_alpha   90.00
_cell.angle_beta   90.00
_cell.angle_gamma   90.00
#
_symmetry.space_group_name_H-M   'P 1'
#
loop_
_entity.id
_entity.type
_entity.pdbx_description
1 polymer ?
#
loop_
_entity_poly.entity_id
_entity_poly.type
_entity_poly.pdbx_seq_one_letter_code
_entity_poly.pdbx_strand_id
1 'polypeptide(L)'
;MAERAQHRSLASQASSGSLTPRFVEPEAIVNRMNEVNDAIARRAFEFFEGDGRVDGRALDHWFQAEAELLHPAHVRIRESDDAITVDAEVPGFNANELQVSLEPRRLIISGKRQSKSDVQKDNVVYSERCSSELLRSIDLPAEVNVSRASATLNDGVLELNVAKASAAKPVPPQVKSAGAA
;
A
#
# COMPACT_ATOMS: atom_id res chain seq x y z
N MET A 1 41.18 28.18 -32.85
CA MET A 1 40.38 28.77 -31.74
C MET A 1 39.33 27.77 -31.37
N ALA A 2 39.43 27.23 -30.16
CA ALA A 2 38.64 26.10 -29.68
C ALA A 2 37.42 26.65 -28.94
N GLU A 3 36.22 26.28 -29.37
CA GLU A 3 34.98 26.57 -28.68
C GLU A 3 34.52 25.35 -27.94
N ARG A 4 34.69 25.39 -26.63
CA ARG A 4 34.25 24.35 -25.67
C ARG A 4 32.72 24.42 -25.55
N ALA A 5 32.02 23.43 -26.08
CA ALA A 5 30.64 23.16 -25.77
C ALA A 5 30.53 22.68 -24.33
N GLN A 6 29.93 23.49 -23.47
CA GLN A 6 29.58 23.12 -22.09
C GLN A 6 28.35 22.23 -22.11
N HIS A 7 28.55 20.94 -21.86
CA HIS A 7 27.46 20.02 -21.48
C HIS A 7 26.92 20.44 -20.12
N ARG A 8 25.82 21.15 -20.12
CA ARG A 8 25.05 21.46 -18.94
C ARG A 8 24.18 20.24 -18.62
N SER A 9 24.64 19.45 -17.68
CA SER A 9 23.88 18.36 -17.07
C SER A 9 22.58 18.93 -16.49
N LEU A 10 21.45 18.56 -17.10
CA LEU A 10 20.13 18.75 -16.48
C LEU A 10 19.98 17.68 -15.40
N ALA A 11 20.47 18.01 -14.22
CA ALA A 11 20.07 17.27 -13.02
C ALA A 11 18.57 17.48 -12.84
N SER A 12 17.82 16.40 -13.07
CA SER A 12 16.41 16.30 -12.72
C SER A 12 16.25 16.67 -11.26
N GLN A 13 15.60 17.80 -10.99
CA GLN A 13 15.16 18.16 -9.65
C GLN A 13 14.03 17.17 -9.28
N ALA A 14 14.39 16.13 -8.55
CA ALA A 14 13.42 15.33 -7.85
C ALA A 14 12.72 16.26 -6.85
N SER A 15 11.46 16.57 -7.11
CA SER A 15 10.59 17.24 -6.16
C SER A 15 10.58 16.42 -4.88
N SER A 16 11.05 17.00 -3.77
CA SER A 16 10.97 16.44 -2.42
C SER A 16 9.50 16.40 -1.99
N GLY A 17 8.73 15.45 -2.53
CA GLY A 17 7.43 15.09 -2.02
C GLY A 17 7.59 14.49 -0.63
N SER A 18 6.59 14.65 0.22
CA SER A 18 6.54 14.03 1.54
C SER A 18 6.92 12.54 1.44
N LEU A 19 7.94 12.11 2.17
CA LEU A 19 8.37 10.70 2.22
C LEU A 19 7.47 9.86 3.11
N THR A 20 6.43 10.45 3.70
CA THR A 20 5.53 9.81 4.66
C THR A 20 4.17 9.56 4.03
N PRO A 21 3.71 8.31 3.92
CA PRO A 21 2.37 7.98 3.47
C PRO A 21 1.31 8.43 4.50
N ARG A 22 0.07 8.48 4.05
CA ARG A 22 -1.03 8.93 4.89
C ARG A 22 -1.57 7.79 5.73
N PHE A 23 -1.53 7.94 7.06
CA PHE A 23 -2.31 7.07 7.95
C PHE A 23 -3.79 7.45 7.88
N VAL A 24 -4.65 6.44 7.78
CA VAL A 24 -6.10 6.60 7.66
C VAL A 24 -6.83 5.67 8.63
N GLU A 25 -8.04 6.06 9.02
CA GLU A 25 -8.91 5.25 9.86
C GLU A 25 -9.42 4.00 9.09
N PRO A 26 -9.77 2.91 9.80
CA PRO A 26 -10.24 1.66 9.19
C PRO A 26 -11.42 1.85 8.22
N GLU A 27 -12.35 2.76 8.51
CA GLU A 27 -13.51 3.02 7.67
C GLU A 27 -13.13 3.54 6.28
N ALA A 28 -12.12 4.39 6.20
CA ALA A 28 -11.62 4.91 4.93
C ALA A 28 -11.03 3.78 4.06
N ILE A 29 -10.34 2.82 4.69
CA ILE A 29 -9.81 1.65 4.00
C ILE A 29 -10.92 0.70 3.53
N VAL A 30 -11.97 0.48 4.34
CA VAL A 30 -13.11 -0.36 3.93
C VAL A 30 -13.78 0.22 2.69
N ASN A 31 -14.01 1.53 2.66
CA ASN A 31 -14.56 2.18 1.47
C ASN A 31 -13.65 1.97 0.25
N ARG A 32 -12.34 2.08 0.44
CA ARG A 32 -11.37 1.84 -0.62
C ARG A 32 -11.36 0.40 -1.13
N MET A 33 -11.48 -0.58 -0.22
CA MET A 33 -11.60 -2.00 -0.57
C MET A 33 -12.86 -2.25 -1.41
N ASN A 34 -13.98 -1.64 -1.06
CA ASN A 34 -15.23 -1.76 -1.82
C ASN A 34 -15.08 -1.18 -3.23
N GLU A 35 -14.46 0.01 -3.38
CA GLU A 35 -14.19 0.62 -4.69
C GLU A 35 -13.34 -0.29 -5.59
N VAL A 36 -12.28 -0.90 -5.02
CA VAL A 36 -11.40 -1.84 -5.73
C VAL A 36 -12.17 -3.08 -6.15
N ASN A 37 -12.93 -3.66 -5.22
CA ASN A 37 -13.77 -4.84 -5.50
C ASN A 37 -14.78 -4.59 -6.62
N ASP A 38 -15.45 -3.44 -6.61
CA ASP A 38 -16.39 -3.04 -7.65
C ASP A 38 -15.68 -2.83 -9.01
N ALA A 39 -14.46 -2.31 -9.00
CA ALA A 39 -13.67 -2.15 -10.21
C ALA A 39 -13.28 -3.52 -10.82
N ILE A 40 -12.85 -4.46 -9.97
CA ILE A 40 -12.52 -5.84 -10.38
C ILE A 40 -13.77 -6.52 -10.93
N ALA A 41 -14.91 -6.41 -10.25
CA ALA A 41 -16.16 -7.01 -10.68
C ALA A 41 -16.60 -6.50 -12.07
N ARG A 42 -16.52 -5.18 -12.31
CA ARG A 42 -16.82 -4.61 -13.64
C ARG A 42 -15.88 -5.13 -14.70
N ARG A 43 -14.58 -5.18 -14.42
CA ARG A 43 -13.59 -5.67 -15.37
C ARG A 43 -13.75 -7.15 -15.68
N ALA A 44 -14.04 -7.97 -14.68
CA ALA A 44 -14.35 -9.38 -14.84
C ALA A 44 -15.58 -9.60 -15.70
N PHE A 45 -16.60 -8.75 -15.55
CA PHE A 45 -17.80 -8.81 -16.40
C PHE A 45 -17.51 -8.46 -17.86
N GLU A 46 -16.62 -7.48 -18.12
CA GLU A 46 -16.16 -7.18 -19.48
C GLU A 46 -15.45 -8.37 -20.12
N PHE A 47 -14.63 -9.12 -19.37
CA PHE A 47 -14.04 -10.38 -19.87
C PHE A 47 -15.10 -11.44 -20.17
N PHE A 48 -16.09 -11.60 -19.29
CA PHE A 48 -17.20 -12.52 -19.53
C PHE A 48 -17.97 -12.18 -20.82
N GLU A 49 -18.24 -10.90 -21.06
CA GLU A 49 -18.90 -10.47 -22.31
C GLU A 49 -18.01 -10.71 -23.54
N GLY A 50 -16.71 -10.40 -23.42
CA GLY A 50 -15.73 -10.60 -24.49
C GLY A 50 -15.54 -12.06 -24.87
N ASP A 51 -15.65 -12.98 -23.91
CA ASP A 51 -15.57 -14.43 -24.12
C ASP A 51 -16.89 -15.04 -24.61
N GLY A 52 -17.88 -14.24 -24.99
CA GLY A 52 -19.14 -14.68 -25.53
C GLY A 52 -20.12 -15.18 -24.47
N ARG A 53 -19.99 -14.74 -23.22
CA ARG A 53 -20.88 -15.06 -22.08
C ARG A 53 -20.94 -16.54 -21.74
N VAL A 54 -19.80 -17.22 -21.80
CA VAL A 54 -19.67 -18.65 -21.48
C VAL A 54 -19.67 -18.82 -19.96
N ASP A 55 -20.61 -19.61 -19.43
CA ASP A 55 -20.71 -19.92 -18.01
C ASP A 55 -19.56 -20.79 -17.51
N GLY A 56 -19.32 -20.75 -16.19
CA GLY A 56 -18.34 -21.59 -15.50
C GLY A 56 -16.94 -21.00 -15.38
N ARG A 57 -16.65 -19.80 -15.97
CA ARG A 57 -15.35 -19.15 -15.93
C ARG A 57 -15.32 -17.88 -15.07
N ALA A 58 -16.29 -17.70 -14.20
CA ALA A 58 -16.42 -16.47 -13.40
C ALA A 58 -15.18 -16.17 -12.55
N LEU A 59 -14.56 -17.20 -11.93
CA LEU A 59 -13.34 -17.03 -11.15
C LEU A 59 -12.12 -16.72 -12.02
N ASP A 60 -12.03 -17.32 -13.21
CA ASP A 60 -10.93 -17.01 -14.14
C ASP A 60 -10.96 -15.54 -14.55
N HIS A 61 -12.16 -15.04 -14.91
CA HIS A 61 -12.35 -13.64 -15.28
C HIS A 61 -12.06 -12.71 -14.09
N TRP A 62 -12.46 -13.12 -12.88
CA TRP A 62 -12.14 -12.35 -11.65
C TRP A 62 -10.65 -12.24 -11.43
N PHE A 63 -9.91 -13.35 -11.42
CA PHE A 63 -8.47 -13.34 -11.20
C PHE A 63 -7.72 -12.62 -12.33
N GLN A 64 -8.21 -12.70 -13.56
CA GLN A 64 -7.64 -11.94 -14.67
C GLN A 64 -7.82 -10.44 -14.46
N ALA A 65 -9.02 -10.00 -14.05
CA ALA A 65 -9.31 -8.61 -13.75
C ALA A 65 -8.49 -8.08 -12.57
N GLU A 66 -8.37 -8.88 -11.50
CA GLU A 66 -7.55 -8.56 -10.34
C GLU A 66 -6.08 -8.37 -10.73
N ALA A 67 -5.51 -9.29 -11.50
CA ALA A 67 -4.12 -9.23 -11.96
C ALA A 67 -3.86 -8.03 -12.90
N GLU A 68 -4.89 -7.59 -13.67
CA GLU A 68 -4.77 -6.41 -14.53
C GLU A 68 -4.84 -5.10 -13.74
N LEU A 69 -5.71 -5.04 -12.72
CA LEU A 69 -5.99 -3.82 -11.98
C LEU A 69 -5.07 -3.60 -10.79
N LEU A 70 -4.68 -4.66 -10.10
CA LEU A 70 -3.88 -4.56 -8.89
C LEU A 70 -2.39 -4.74 -9.16
N HIS A 71 -1.62 -3.79 -8.65
CA HIS A 71 -0.17 -3.90 -8.64
C HIS A 71 0.27 -4.90 -7.56
N PRO A 72 1.09 -5.91 -7.89
CA PRO A 72 1.60 -6.84 -6.89
C PRO A 72 2.56 -6.13 -5.94
N ALA A 73 2.33 -6.27 -4.63
CA ALA A 73 3.25 -5.79 -3.62
C ALA A 73 3.94 -6.97 -2.93
N HIS A 74 5.26 -7.03 -3.02
CA HIS A 74 6.05 -7.96 -2.22
C HIS A 74 6.23 -7.38 -0.82
N VAL A 75 5.97 -8.21 0.19
CA VAL A 75 6.03 -7.79 1.58
C VAL A 75 7.00 -8.65 2.35
N ARG A 76 7.86 -8.02 3.13
CA ARG A 76 8.76 -8.65 4.10
C ARG A 76 8.43 -8.15 5.49
N ILE A 77 8.29 -9.06 6.43
CA ILE A 77 8.05 -8.74 7.85
C ILE A 77 9.27 -9.15 8.65
N ARG A 78 9.77 -8.24 9.46
CA ARG A 78 10.84 -8.46 10.44
C ARG A 78 10.28 -8.20 11.82
N GLU A 79 10.54 -9.09 12.75
CA GLU A 79 10.08 -9.01 14.12
C GLU A 79 11.28 -8.96 15.07
N SER A 80 11.27 -8.01 16.00
CA SER A 80 12.19 -7.91 17.14
C SER A 80 11.43 -8.11 18.45
N ASP A 81 12.10 -8.01 19.59
CA ASP A 81 11.46 -8.17 20.89
C ASP A 81 10.40 -7.11 21.16
N ASP A 82 10.59 -5.89 20.67
CA ASP A 82 9.79 -4.70 20.99
C ASP A 82 9.06 -4.08 19.78
N ALA A 83 9.40 -4.49 18.55
CA ALA A 83 8.86 -3.89 17.34
C ALA A 83 8.65 -4.89 16.19
N ILE A 84 7.78 -4.51 15.26
CA ILE A 84 7.60 -5.16 13.96
C ILE A 84 7.95 -4.13 12.88
N THR A 85 8.78 -4.52 11.93
CA THR A 85 9.08 -3.74 10.73
C THR A 85 8.49 -4.46 9.51
N VAL A 86 7.74 -3.73 8.71
CA VAL A 86 7.15 -4.23 7.46
C VAL A 86 7.73 -3.43 6.30
N ASP A 87 8.40 -4.11 5.38
CA ASP A 87 8.87 -3.55 4.12
C ASP A 87 7.93 -4.00 3.00
N ALA A 88 7.32 -3.06 2.31
CA ALA A 88 6.45 -3.33 1.16
C ALA A 88 7.02 -2.67 -0.10
N GLU A 89 7.23 -3.46 -1.14
CA GLU A 89 7.66 -2.94 -2.44
C GLU A 89 6.45 -2.33 -3.16
N VAL A 90 6.51 -1.01 -3.38
CA VAL A 90 5.44 -0.21 -4.02
C VAL A 90 6.03 0.67 -5.14
N PRO A 91 6.70 0.06 -6.13
CA PRO A 91 7.39 0.82 -7.17
C PRO A 91 6.42 1.71 -7.94
N GLY A 92 6.86 2.94 -8.23
CA GLY A 92 6.09 3.90 -9.00
C GLY A 92 5.02 4.67 -8.24
N PHE A 93 4.75 4.36 -6.97
CA PHE A 93 3.88 5.16 -6.12
C PHE A 93 4.65 6.25 -5.38
N ASN A 94 4.03 7.41 -5.23
CA ASN A 94 4.48 8.47 -4.35
C ASN A 94 3.81 8.32 -2.98
N ALA A 95 4.40 8.89 -1.93
CA ALA A 95 3.86 8.77 -0.58
C ALA A 95 2.43 9.33 -0.42
N ASN A 96 2.09 10.39 -1.15
CA ASN A 96 0.75 11.00 -1.15
C ASN A 96 -0.32 10.15 -1.87
N GLU A 97 0.10 9.17 -2.68
CA GLU A 97 -0.77 8.22 -3.36
C GLU A 97 -1.04 6.97 -2.51
N LEU A 98 -0.30 6.81 -1.40
CA LEU A 98 -0.38 5.67 -0.49
C LEU A 98 -1.17 6.02 0.77
N GLN A 99 -1.99 5.08 1.18
CA GLN A 99 -2.72 5.10 2.44
C GLN A 99 -2.39 3.85 3.24
N VAL A 100 -2.21 4.02 4.54
CA VAL A 100 -1.89 2.95 5.48
C VAL A 100 -2.95 2.96 6.58
N SER A 101 -3.59 1.85 6.81
CA SER A 101 -4.44 1.63 7.99
C SER A 101 -3.83 0.56 8.86
N LEU A 102 -3.72 0.84 10.14
CA LEU A 102 -3.11 -0.06 11.12
C LEU A 102 -4.11 -0.38 12.23
N GLU A 103 -4.35 -1.65 12.41
CA GLU A 103 -5.12 -2.24 13.50
C GLU A 103 -4.18 -3.06 14.40
N PRO A 104 -4.59 -3.46 15.61
CA PRO A 104 -3.70 -4.17 16.54
C PRO A 104 -3.01 -5.40 15.98
N ARG A 105 -3.63 -6.09 15.01
CA ARG A 105 -3.08 -7.32 14.41
C ARG A 105 -3.14 -7.32 12.88
N ARG A 106 -3.47 -6.20 12.27
CA ARG A 106 -3.61 -6.09 10.81
C ARG A 106 -3.08 -4.78 10.29
N LEU A 107 -2.38 -4.85 9.20
CA LEU A 107 -1.93 -3.72 8.41
C LEU A 107 -2.57 -3.79 7.03
N ILE A 108 -3.14 -2.69 6.56
CA ILE A 108 -3.65 -2.59 5.20
C ILE A 108 -2.93 -1.43 4.52
N ILE A 109 -2.37 -1.71 3.37
CA ILE A 109 -1.73 -0.73 2.49
C ILE A 109 -2.58 -0.61 1.24
N SER A 110 -2.99 0.60 0.90
CA SER A 110 -3.66 0.89 -0.35
C SER A 110 -2.98 2.03 -1.10
N GLY A 111 -3.03 1.98 -2.41
CA GLY A 111 -2.49 3.01 -3.29
C GLY A 111 -3.37 3.22 -4.50
N LYS A 112 -3.47 4.46 -4.95
CA LYS A 112 -4.14 4.81 -6.20
C LYS A 112 -3.30 5.82 -6.94
N ARG A 113 -2.86 5.42 -8.11
CA ARG A 113 -2.14 6.28 -9.04
C ARG A 113 -2.92 6.41 -10.33
N GLN A 114 -3.11 7.64 -10.78
CA GLN A 114 -3.64 7.92 -12.11
C GLN A 114 -2.57 8.68 -12.89
N SER A 115 -2.02 8.05 -13.89
CA SER A 115 -1.11 8.69 -14.84
C SER A 115 -1.89 9.03 -16.10
N LYS A 116 -1.91 10.33 -16.44
CA LYS A 116 -2.35 10.79 -17.76
C LYS A 116 -1.08 11.09 -18.55
N SER A 117 -0.84 10.34 -19.58
CA SER A 117 0.20 10.65 -20.56
C SER A 117 -0.49 11.29 -21.78
N ASP A 118 -0.60 12.60 -21.77
CA ASP A 118 -0.99 13.37 -22.97
C ASP A 118 0.28 13.67 -23.77
N VAL A 119 0.65 12.78 -24.66
CA VAL A 119 1.71 13.06 -25.63
C VAL A 119 1.07 13.73 -26.85
N GLN A 120 1.06 15.06 -26.86
CA GLN A 120 0.72 15.85 -28.02
C GLN A 120 1.99 16.04 -28.86
N LYS A 121 2.24 15.19 -29.83
CA LYS A 121 3.26 15.37 -30.89
C LYS A 121 2.60 15.10 -32.24
N ASP A 122 2.65 16.13 -33.10
CA ASP A 122 2.39 16.05 -34.52
C ASP A 122 1.07 15.31 -34.94
N ASN A 123 -0.10 15.82 -34.55
CA ASN A 123 -1.42 15.34 -34.96
C ASN A 123 -1.76 13.88 -34.55
N VAL A 124 -0.96 13.21 -33.75
CA VAL A 124 -1.30 11.93 -33.12
C VAL A 124 -1.65 12.19 -31.67
N VAL A 125 -2.95 12.16 -31.36
CA VAL A 125 -3.44 12.16 -29.98
C VAL A 125 -3.38 10.73 -29.48
N TYR A 126 -2.28 10.35 -28.81
CA TYR A 126 -2.19 9.12 -28.04
C TYR A 126 -2.44 9.46 -26.57
N SER A 127 -3.57 9.03 -26.04
CA SER A 127 -3.92 9.19 -24.64
C SER A 127 -3.94 7.82 -23.98
N GLU A 128 -2.90 7.51 -23.21
CA GLU A 128 -2.86 6.32 -22.38
C GLU A 128 -3.18 6.71 -20.95
N ARG A 129 -4.27 6.15 -20.42
CA ARG A 129 -4.62 6.25 -19.00
C ARG A 129 -4.16 4.97 -18.31
N CYS A 130 -3.03 5.02 -17.67
CA CYS A 130 -2.61 3.96 -16.77
C CYS A 130 -3.15 4.27 -15.37
N SER A 131 -4.09 3.47 -14.91
CA SER A 131 -4.51 3.47 -13.51
C SER A 131 -3.83 2.29 -12.83
N SER A 132 -2.97 2.57 -11.86
CA SER A 132 -2.37 1.53 -11.02
C SER A 132 -2.99 1.60 -9.65
N GLU A 133 -3.54 0.48 -9.19
CA GLU A 133 -4.12 0.35 -7.87
C GLU A 133 -3.31 -0.66 -7.06
N LEU A 134 -3.16 -0.40 -5.79
CA LEU A 134 -2.52 -1.27 -4.82
C LEU A 134 -3.48 -1.50 -3.67
N LEU A 135 -3.66 -2.75 -3.28
CA LEU A 135 -4.37 -3.12 -2.07
C LEU A 135 -3.72 -4.38 -1.48
N ARG A 136 -3.19 -4.26 -0.26
CA ARG A 136 -2.55 -5.36 0.44
C ARG A 136 -2.97 -5.40 1.89
N SER A 137 -3.60 -6.50 2.32
CA SER A 137 -3.88 -6.79 3.72
C SER A 137 -2.82 -7.76 4.27
N ILE A 138 -2.30 -7.48 5.45
CA ILE A 138 -1.18 -8.18 6.08
C ILE A 138 -1.55 -8.44 7.53
N ASP A 139 -1.60 -9.70 7.92
CA ASP A 139 -1.76 -10.06 9.33
C ASP A 139 -0.41 -9.97 10.04
N LEU A 140 -0.39 -9.27 11.17
CA LEU A 140 0.82 -9.06 11.96
C LEU A 140 1.04 -10.23 12.95
N PRO A 141 2.29 -10.67 13.14
CA PRO A 141 2.60 -11.80 13.99
C PRO A 141 2.30 -11.55 15.48
N ALA A 142 2.31 -10.30 15.92
CA ALA A 142 1.98 -9.89 17.28
C ALA A 142 1.09 -8.64 17.29
N GLU A 143 0.44 -8.38 18.43
CA GLU A 143 -0.31 -7.15 18.63
C GLU A 143 0.62 -5.94 18.68
N VAL A 144 0.22 -4.86 18.03
CA VAL A 144 0.99 -3.63 17.93
C VAL A 144 0.26 -2.44 18.58
N ASN A 145 1.06 -1.46 18.99
CA ASN A 145 0.53 -0.19 19.46
C ASN A 145 0.32 0.75 18.27
N VAL A 146 -0.92 0.90 17.85
CA VAL A 146 -1.33 1.71 16.69
C VAL A 146 -0.84 3.17 16.80
N SER A 147 -0.77 3.72 18.02
CA SER A 147 -0.30 5.09 18.25
C SER A 147 1.22 5.27 18.13
N ARG A 148 1.97 4.17 18.01
CA ARG A 148 3.44 4.17 17.91
C ARG A 148 3.88 3.56 16.58
N ALA A 149 3.35 4.07 15.50
CA ALA A 149 3.68 3.67 14.16
C ALA A 149 4.38 4.81 13.42
N SER A 150 5.36 4.47 12.61
CA SER A 150 5.98 5.37 11.64
C SER A 150 6.08 4.67 10.30
N ALA A 151 5.94 5.43 9.22
CA ALA A 151 6.08 4.92 7.87
C ALA A 151 6.89 5.91 7.02
N THR A 152 7.79 5.37 6.21
CA THR A 152 8.59 6.14 5.25
C THR A 152 8.63 5.42 3.92
N LEU A 153 8.64 6.19 2.83
CA LEU A 153 8.79 5.68 1.48
C LEU A 153 10.14 6.11 0.92
N ASN A 154 11.01 5.16 0.63
CA ASN A 154 12.30 5.39 0.01
C ASN A 154 12.49 4.45 -1.17
N ASP A 155 12.86 4.98 -2.32
CA ASP A 155 13.20 4.21 -3.53
C ASP A 155 12.16 3.14 -3.90
N GLY A 156 10.86 3.44 -3.72
CA GLY A 156 9.76 2.52 -4.01
C GLY A 156 9.55 1.42 -2.96
N VAL A 157 10.22 1.52 -1.80
CA VAL A 157 10.00 0.65 -0.64
C VAL A 157 9.34 1.44 0.48
N LEU A 158 8.14 1.02 0.86
CA LEU A 158 7.44 1.51 2.03
C LEU A 158 7.91 0.72 3.25
N GLU A 159 8.66 1.38 4.13
CA GLU A 159 9.03 0.83 5.43
C GLU A 159 8.07 1.34 6.50
N LEU A 160 7.42 0.42 7.19
CA LEU A 160 6.59 0.68 8.36
C LEU A 160 7.27 0.09 9.60
N ASN A 161 7.47 0.92 10.63
CA ASN A 161 7.97 0.48 11.93
C ASN A 161 6.90 0.70 13.00
N VAL A 162 6.56 -0.35 13.75
CA VAL A 162 5.49 -0.34 14.73
C VAL A 162 5.94 -1.00 16.03
N ALA A 163 5.78 -0.33 17.15
CA ALA A 163 6.06 -0.91 18.45
C ALA A 163 5.01 -2.00 18.77
N LYS A 164 5.44 -3.12 19.33
CA LYS A 164 4.52 -4.13 19.88
C LYS A 164 3.70 -3.54 21.03
N ALA A 165 2.45 -3.98 21.14
CA ALA A 165 1.68 -3.69 22.33
C ALA A 165 2.41 -4.33 23.53
N SER A 166 2.78 -3.51 24.51
CA SER A 166 3.39 -4.05 25.73
C SER A 166 2.42 -5.03 26.35
N ALA A 167 2.78 -6.30 26.44
CA ALA A 167 2.04 -7.26 27.24
C ALA A 167 1.93 -6.64 28.64
N ALA A 168 0.70 -6.45 29.13
CA ALA A 168 0.49 -5.99 30.49
C ALA A 168 1.27 -6.94 31.40
N LYS A 169 2.32 -6.44 32.07
CA LYS A 169 3.07 -7.23 33.03
C LYS A 169 2.03 -7.81 33.99
N PRO A 170 1.97 -9.14 34.20
CA PRO A 170 1.05 -9.70 35.16
C PRO A 170 1.34 -9.03 36.50
N VAL A 171 0.37 -8.31 37.06
CA VAL A 171 0.48 -7.76 38.40
C VAL A 171 0.45 -8.96 39.33
N PRO A 172 1.52 -9.25 40.09
CA PRO A 172 1.50 -10.37 41.00
C PRO A 172 0.36 -10.17 42.01
N PRO A 173 -0.44 -11.20 42.30
CA PRO A 173 -1.54 -11.08 43.24
C PRO A 173 -1.01 -10.61 44.59
N GLN A 174 -1.47 -9.46 45.08
CA GLN A 174 -1.16 -9.00 46.41
C GLN A 174 -1.90 -9.93 47.40
N VAL A 175 -1.16 -10.82 48.02
CA VAL A 175 -1.68 -11.62 49.16
C VAL A 175 -1.81 -10.66 50.33
N LYS A 176 -3.02 -10.23 50.65
CA LYS A 176 -3.32 -9.62 51.93
C LYS A 176 -3.14 -10.70 53.00
N SER A 177 -2.06 -10.59 53.76
CA SER A 177 -1.93 -11.36 55.00
C SER A 177 -3.02 -10.87 55.95
N ALA A 178 -4.02 -11.76 56.23
CA ALA A 178 -4.96 -11.53 57.31
C ALA A 178 -4.16 -11.59 58.61
N GLY A 179 -4.09 -10.47 59.31
CA GLY A 179 -3.48 -10.40 60.64
C GLY A 179 -4.31 -11.27 61.60
N ALA A 180 -3.65 -12.22 62.28
CA ALA A 180 -4.23 -12.95 63.35
C ALA A 180 -4.39 -12.03 64.54
N ALA A 181 -5.62 -12.04 65.10
CA ALA A 181 -5.94 -11.48 66.42
C ALA A 181 -5.61 -12.49 67.48
#